data_9705c90f8897056e7375133e8fbc5463
#
_entry.id   9705c90f8897056e7375133e8fbc5463
#
_cell.length_a   1.000
_cell.length_b   1.000
_cell.length_c   1.000
_cell.angle_alpha   90.00
_cell.angle_beta   90.00
_cell.angle_gamma   90.00
#
_symmetry.space_group_name_H-M   'P 1'
#
loop_
_entity.id
_entity.type
_entity.pdbx_description
1 polymer ?
#
loop_
_entity_poly.entity_id
_entity_poly.type
_entity_poly.pdbx_seq_one_letter_code
_entity_poly.pdbx_strand_id
1 'polypeptide(L)'
;MVVKKVKRKISLNIHITTLIITLLIFIVGVFIGVQIASQTTSQIQKQLNQMEENNYNLQLLTLINTSSYPSTVLCETLEKGVESFEQQTFNMGSNLQFLESKYGSNDPSVTSLKIEYSTLEARDFLLLQKINEECGNPFFTVGYFYSNENCSSCGEQGDYLTAFRRQHSNVMVYSFDMDLKNQSFEIALLSSLYNVSSTPTIIANGKVLTGLQNVQQLNSYYS
;
A
#
# COMPACT_ATOMS: atom_id res chain seq x y z
N MET A 1 -22.51 -72.39 -0.97
CA MET A 1 -21.29 -71.59 -0.89
C MET A 1 -21.39 -70.71 0.35
N VAL A 2 -20.64 -71.03 1.41
CA VAL A 2 -20.73 -70.34 2.71
C VAL A 2 -19.67 -69.25 2.71
N VAL A 3 -20.08 -67.94 2.64
CA VAL A 3 -19.19 -66.81 2.70
C VAL A 3 -18.76 -66.59 4.15
N LYS A 4 -17.51 -66.91 4.46
CA LYS A 4 -16.90 -66.70 5.77
C LYS A 4 -16.68 -65.18 6.04
N LYS A 5 -17.52 -64.61 6.92
CA LYS A 5 -17.36 -63.25 7.39
C LYS A 5 -16.06 -63.08 8.19
N VAL A 6 -15.04 -62.45 7.61
CA VAL A 6 -13.78 -62.14 8.31
C VAL A 6 -14.04 -60.90 9.21
N LYS A 7 -14.07 -61.10 10.53
CA LYS A 7 -14.07 -60.01 11.52
C LYS A 7 -12.69 -59.35 11.54
N ARG A 8 -12.56 -58.17 10.93
CA ARG A 8 -11.36 -57.35 11.09
C ARG A 8 -11.29 -56.82 12.52
N LYS A 9 -10.30 -57.26 13.30
CA LYS A 9 -9.98 -56.68 14.61
C LYS A 9 -9.33 -55.31 14.33
N ILE A 10 -10.05 -54.25 14.62
CA ILE A 10 -9.51 -52.86 14.58
C ILE A 10 -8.58 -52.73 15.80
N SER A 11 -7.27 -52.60 15.59
CA SER A 11 -6.31 -52.44 16.68
C SER A 11 -6.35 -50.96 17.15
N LEU A 12 -6.97 -50.74 18.30
CA LEU A 12 -7.13 -49.40 18.91
C LEU A 12 -5.79 -48.65 19.00
N ASN A 13 -4.71 -49.37 19.30
CA ASN A 13 -3.36 -48.81 19.42
C ASN A 13 -2.87 -48.12 18.13
N ILE A 14 -3.16 -48.67 16.93
CA ILE A 14 -2.76 -48.05 15.66
C ILE A 14 -3.50 -46.74 15.46
N HIS A 15 -4.79 -46.69 15.78
CA HIS A 15 -5.56 -45.45 15.64
C HIS A 15 -5.09 -44.35 16.61
N ILE A 16 -4.76 -44.71 17.85
CA ILE A 16 -4.20 -43.77 18.84
C ILE A 16 -2.83 -43.24 18.37
N THR A 17 -1.94 -44.11 17.91
CA THR A 17 -0.62 -43.69 17.40
C THR A 17 -0.74 -42.79 16.19
N THR A 18 -1.63 -43.13 15.24
CA THR A 18 -1.87 -42.26 14.06
C THR A 18 -2.40 -40.88 14.47
N LEU A 19 -3.36 -40.83 15.41
CA LEU A 19 -3.93 -39.59 15.90
C LEU A 19 -2.87 -38.69 16.57
N ILE A 20 -1.98 -39.29 17.40
CA ILE A 20 -0.88 -38.53 18.04
C ILE A 20 0.07 -37.99 17.00
N ILE A 21 0.49 -38.77 16.01
CA ILE A 21 1.39 -38.31 14.94
C ILE A 21 0.74 -37.18 14.13
N THR A 22 -0.53 -37.32 13.76
CA THR A 22 -1.26 -36.31 13.02
C THR A 22 -1.38 -35.00 13.82
N LEU A 23 -1.65 -35.08 15.12
CA LEU A 23 -1.73 -33.93 16.00
C LEU A 23 -0.36 -33.21 16.13
N LEU A 24 0.74 -33.97 16.25
CA LEU A 24 2.08 -33.40 16.31
C LEU A 24 2.44 -32.65 15.01
N ILE A 25 2.15 -33.26 13.84
CA ILE A 25 2.39 -32.61 12.54
C ILE A 25 1.56 -31.32 12.42
N PHE A 26 0.29 -31.38 12.87
CA PHE A 26 -0.58 -30.19 12.86
C PHE A 26 -0.03 -29.07 13.75
N ILE A 27 0.40 -29.39 14.99
CA ILE A 27 0.99 -28.40 15.92
C ILE A 27 2.25 -27.77 15.31
N VAL A 28 3.14 -28.57 14.74
CA VAL A 28 4.36 -28.08 14.06
C VAL A 28 3.99 -27.18 12.87
N GLY A 29 3.01 -27.58 12.07
CA GLY A 29 2.53 -26.77 10.94
C GLY A 29 1.97 -25.42 11.37
N VAL A 30 1.14 -25.39 12.42
CA VAL A 30 0.62 -24.14 13.00
C VAL A 30 1.76 -23.27 13.54
N PHE A 31 2.71 -23.85 14.27
CA PHE A 31 3.86 -23.11 14.82
C PHE A 31 4.70 -22.47 13.72
N ILE A 32 5.04 -23.21 12.65
CA ILE A 32 5.78 -22.67 11.50
C ILE A 32 4.96 -21.57 10.80
N GLY A 33 3.66 -21.77 10.63
CA GLY A 33 2.77 -20.78 10.01
C GLY A 33 2.73 -19.45 10.77
N VAL A 34 2.63 -19.51 12.11
CA VAL A 34 2.65 -18.31 12.97
C VAL A 34 4.01 -17.62 12.91
N GLN A 35 5.12 -18.36 12.90
CA GLN A 35 6.46 -17.78 12.81
C GLN A 35 6.67 -17.05 11.48
N ILE A 36 6.26 -17.63 10.36
CA ILE A 36 6.37 -16.99 9.04
C ILE A 36 5.52 -15.71 9.00
N ALA A 37 4.29 -15.76 9.52
CA ALA A 37 3.40 -14.59 9.56
C ALA A 37 4.02 -13.43 10.37
N SER A 38 4.53 -13.72 11.58
CA SER A 38 5.15 -12.69 12.43
C SER A 38 6.41 -12.07 11.81
N GLN A 39 7.22 -12.87 11.11
CA GLN A 39 8.41 -12.35 10.41
C GLN A 39 8.02 -11.42 9.25
N THR A 40 7.01 -11.75 8.48
CA THR A 40 6.53 -10.92 7.36
C THR A 40 6.04 -9.56 7.87
N THR A 41 5.22 -9.55 8.91
CA THR A 41 4.70 -8.32 9.52
C THR A 41 5.84 -7.47 10.09
N SER A 42 6.80 -8.07 10.79
CA SER A 42 7.98 -7.38 11.34
C SER A 42 8.88 -6.78 10.27
N GLN A 43 9.03 -7.45 9.11
CA GLN A 43 9.79 -6.90 7.98
C GLN A 43 9.10 -5.70 7.38
N ILE A 44 7.78 -5.75 7.20
CA ILE A 44 7.00 -4.63 6.68
C ILE A 44 7.07 -3.44 7.64
N GLN A 45 6.92 -3.66 8.95
CA GLN A 45 7.08 -2.61 9.95
C GLN A 45 8.46 -1.93 9.88
N LYS A 46 9.52 -2.73 9.72
CA LYS A 46 10.87 -2.17 9.55
C LYS A 46 10.99 -1.32 8.27
N GLN A 47 10.36 -1.74 7.18
CA GLN A 47 10.35 -0.96 5.94
C GLN A 47 9.57 0.35 6.11
N LEU A 48 8.41 0.33 6.81
CA LEU A 48 7.65 1.54 7.13
C LEU A 48 8.48 2.52 7.95
N ASN A 49 9.18 2.06 9.00
CA ASN A 49 10.05 2.91 9.79
C ASN A 49 11.19 3.55 8.96
N GLN A 50 11.76 2.80 8.01
CA GLN A 50 12.77 3.34 7.09
C GLN A 50 12.19 4.38 6.13
N MET A 51 10.97 4.16 5.64
CA MET A 51 10.26 5.13 4.80
C MET A 51 9.93 6.40 5.60
N GLU A 52 9.51 6.28 6.86
CA GLU A 52 9.26 7.43 7.73
C GLU A 52 10.53 8.28 7.92
N GLU A 53 11.68 7.65 8.17
CA GLU A 53 12.96 8.33 8.28
C GLU A 53 13.35 9.04 6.97
N ASN A 54 13.16 8.39 5.84
CA ASN A 54 13.44 8.98 4.52
C ASN A 54 12.52 10.17 4.24
N ASN A 55 11.22 10.05 4.53
CA ASN A 55 10.27 11.15 4.38
C ASN A 55 10.64 12.34 5.27
N TYR A 56 11.02 12.08 6.53
CA TYR A 56 11.49 13.12 7.44
C TYR A 56 12.74 13.85 6.89
N ASN A 57 13.71 13.11 6.35
CA ASN A 57 14.90 13.68 5.75
C ASN A 57 14.58 14.58 4.55
N LEU A 58 13.64 14.17 3.68
CA LEU A 58 13.17 14.99 2.57
C LEU A 58 12.46 16.26 3.06
N GLN A 59 11.62 16.15 4.10
CA GLN A 59 10.99 17.32 4.72
C GLN A 59 12.02 18.32 5.27
N LEU A 60 13.09 17.84 5.93
CA LEU A 60 14.17 18.69 6.40
C LEU A 60 14.84 19.46 5.26
N LEU A 61 15.04 18.82 4.10
CA LEU A 61 15.63 19.48 2.94
C LEU A 61 14.75 20.63 2.43
N THR A 62 13.43 20.52 2.48
CA THR A 62 12.52 21.60 2.08
C THR A 62 12.52 22.79 3.05
N LEU A 63 13.03 22.62 4.27
CA LEU A 63 13.18 23.71 5.24
C LEU A 63 14.49 24.49 5.06
N ILE A 64 15.36 24.05 4.17
CA ILE A 64 16.63 24.74 3.89
C ILE A 64 16.30 26.04 3.13
N ASN A 65 16.80 27.14 3.65
CA ASN A 65 16.63 28.44 3.01
C ASN A 65 17.41 28.50 1.69
N THR A 66 16.67 28.53 0.58
CA THR A 66 17.22 28.57 -0.79
C THR A 66 18.06 29.81 -1.09
N SER A 67 17.94 30.89 -0.29
CA SER A 67 18.77 32.08 -0.45
C SER A 67 20.25 31.83 -0.14
N SER A 68 20.58 30.78 0.57
CA SER A 68 21.97 30.44 0.97
C SER A 68 22.60 29.37 0.09
N TYR A 69 21.82 28.67 -0.75
CA TYR A 69 22.26 27.55 -1.58
C TYR A 69 21.73 27.67 -3.01
N PRO A 70 22.45 27.19 -4.04
CA PRO A 70 21.94 27.14 -5.40
C PRO A 70 20.66 26.27 -5.45
N SER A 71 19.54 26.85 -5.88
CA SER A 71 18.25 26.16 -5.99
C SER A 71 18.32 24.89 -6.86
N THR A 72 19.16 24.90 -7.90
CA THR A 72 19.39 23.75 -8.79
C THR A 72 19.92 22.53 -8.03
N VAL A 73 20.91 22.68 -7.16
CA VAL A 73 21.50 21.59 -6.38
C VAL A 73 20.48 21.00 -5.39
N LEU A 74 19.68 21.89 -4.76
CA LEU A 74 18.63 21.45 -3.84
C LEU A 74 17.55 20.67 -4.58
N CYS A 75 17.06 21.18 -5.71
CA CYS A 75 16.03 20.52 -6.49
C CYS A 75 16.50 19.17 -7.04
N GLU A 76 17.71 19.05 -7.60
CA GLU A 76 18.26 17.77 -8.03
C GLU A 76 18.36 16.75 -6.88
N THR A 77 18.67 17.21 -5.66
CA THR A 77 18.77 16.34 -4.49
C THR A 77 17.37 15.88 -4.05
N LEU A 78 16.39 16.77 -4.03
CA LEU A 78 15.00 16.47 -3.71
C LEU A 78 14.38 15.51 -4.73
N GLU A 79 14.59 15.74 -6.02
CA GLU A 79 14.10 14.88 -7.11
C GLU A 79 14.61 13.44 -6.95
N LYS A 80 15.92 13.26 -6.74
CA LYS A 80 16.49 11.91 -6.49
C LYS A 80 15.95 11.26 -5.23
N GLY A 81 15.73 12.03 -4.18
CA GLY A 81 15.14 11.56 -2.94
C GLY A 81 13.69 11.07 -3.14
N VAL A 82 12.88 11.84 -3.87
CA VAL A 82 11.51 11.48 -4.24
C VAL A 82 11.45 10.20 -5.07
N GLU A 83 12.28 10.07 -6.10
CA GLU A 83 12.34 8.86 -6.92
C GLU A 83 12.67 7.61 -6.09
N SER A 84 13.61 7.74 -5.15
CA SER A 84 13.98 6.63 -4.24
C SER A 84 12.83 6.28 -3.30
N PHE A 85 12.16 7.27 -2.73
CA PHE A 85 11.03 7.08 -1.82
C PHE A 85 9.84 6.45 -2.56
N GLU A 86 9.54 6.90 -3.76
CA GLU A 86 8.44 6.40 -4.58
C GLU A 86 8.59 4.90 -4.91
N GLN A 87 9.82 4.45 -5.21
CA GLN A 87 10.06 3.03 -5.43
C GLN A 87 9.80 2.20 -4.17
N GLN A 88 10.15 2.71 -2.99
CA GLN A 88 9.86 2.06 -1.71
C GLN A 88 8.35 2.01 -1.45
N THR A 89 7.64 3.12 -1.70
CA THR A 89 6.19 3.24 -1.56
C THR A 89 5.46 2.23 -2.44
N PHE A 90 5.84 2.11 -3.71
CA PHE A 90 5.26 1.13 -4.62
C PHE A 90 5.46 -0.32 -4.16
N ASN A 91 6.67 -0.66 -3.73
CA ASN A 91 6.97 -2.00 -3.22
C ASN A 91 6.17 -2.30 -1.94
N MET A 92 6.02 -1.30 -1.06
CA MET A 92 5.24 -1.44 0.16
C MET A 92 3.75 -1.63 -0.14
N GLY A 93 3.16 -0.85 -1.04
CA GLY A 93 1.77 -1.02 -1.47
C GLY A 93 1.50 -2.43 -1.98
N SER A 94 2.41 -2.99 -2.79
CA SER A 94 2.34 -4.38 -3.28
C SER A 94 2.40 -5.41 -2.14
N ASN A 95 3.26 -5.20 -1.14
CA ASN A 95 3.36 -6.06 0.02
C ASN A 95 2.10 -6.02 0.88
N LEU A 96 1.52 -4.83 1.08
CA LEU A 96 0.26 -4.68 1.81
C LEU A 96 -0.91 -5.33 1.08
N GLN A 97 -1.02 -5.17 -0.24
CA GLN A 97 -2.03 -5.85 -1.06
C GLN A 97 -1.92 -7.38 -0.95
N PHE A 98 -0.69 -7.91 -0.92
CA PHE A 98 -0.45 -9.34 -0.67
C PHE A 98 -0.95 -9.76 0.72
N LEU A 99 -0.68 -8.96 1.78
CA LEU A 99 -1.18 -9.26 3.13
C LEU A 99 -2.71 -9.21 3.20
N GLU A 100 -3.35 -8.23 2.56
CA GLU A 100 -4.81 -8.16 2.46
C GLU A 100 -5.42 -9.39 1.78
N SER A 101 -4.82 -9.84 0.68
CA SER A 101 -5.29 -11.03 -0.03
C SER A 101 -5.16 -12.31 0.81
N LYS A 102 -4.17 -12.35 1.72
CA LYS A 102 -3.85 -13.52 2.54
C LYS A 102 -4.61 -13.57 3.85
N TYR A 103 -4.76 -12.43 4.54
CA TYR A 103 -5.33 -12.34 5.88
C TYR A 103 -6.70 -11.65 5.92
N GLY A 104 -7.09 -11.00 4.83
CA GLY A 104 -8.29 -10.18 4.72
C GLY A 104 -8.03 -8.70 5.03
N SER A 105 -8.81 -7.82 4.40
CA SER A 105 -8.70 -6.36 4.56
C SER A 105 -9.03 -5.87 5.97
N ASN A 106 -9.83 -6.65 6.72
CA ASN A 106 -10.28 -6.32 8.08
C ASN A 106 -9.41 -6.97 9.18
N ASP A 107 -8.32 -7.67 8.84
CA ASP A 107 -7.38 -8.17 9.84
C ASP A 107 -6.74 -6.99 10.59
N PRO A 108 -6.75 -6.97 11.95
CA PRO A 108 -6.26 -5.82 12.72
C PRO A 108 -4.80 -5.47 12.44
N SER A 109 -3.95 -6.46 12.16
CA SER A 109 -2.53 -6.24 11.86
C SER A 109 -2.35 -5.61 10.48
N VAL A 110 -3.12 -6.05 9.49
CA VAL A 110 -3.14 -5.48 8.13
C VAL A 110 -3.69 -4.05 8.16
N THR A 111 -4.81 -3.83 8.85
CA THR A 111 -5.42 -2.50 9.00
C THR A 111 -4.45 -1.50 9.65
N SER A 112 -3.74 -1.89 10.71
CA SER A 112 -2.75 -1.03 11.37
C SER A 112 -1.62 -0.63 10.42
N LEU A 113 -1.06 -1.59 9.67
CA LEU A 113 -0.01 -1.33 8.67
C LEU A 113 -0.50 -0.43 7.52
N LYS A 114 -1.74 -0.61 7.09
CA LYS A 114 -2.37 0.24 6.06
C LYS A 114 -2.53 1.68 6.53
N ILE A 115 -2.96 1.90 7.76
CA ILE A 115 -3.09 3.24 8.33
C ILE A 115 -1.72 3.93 8.37
N GLU A 116 -0.70 3.25 8.87
CA GLU A 116 0.66 3.79 8.93
C GLU A 116 1.22 4.10 7.53
N TYR A 117 1.06 3.18 6.59
CA TYR A 117 1.45 3.37 5.20
C TYR A 117 0.70 4.56 4.54
N SER A 118 -0.62 4.64 4.71
CA SER A 118 -1.42 5.75 4.16
C SER A 118 -1.05 7.10 4.76
N THR A 119 -0.62 7.13 6.02
CA THR A 119 -0.07 8.34 6.65
C THR A 119 1.22 8.80 5.96
N LEU A 120 2.12 7.86 5.65
CA LEU A 120 3.35 8.17 4.91
C LEU A 120 3.06 8.64 3.48
N GLU A 121 2.17 7.96 2.76
CA GLU A 121 1.73 8.37 1.42
C GLU A 121 1.11 9.78 1.41
N ALA A 122 0.28 10.10 2.41
CA ALA A 122 -0.34 11.41 2.51
C ALA A 122 0.68 12.52 2.77
N ARG A 123 1.66 12.27 3.65
CA ARG A 123 2.75 13.21 3.93
C ARG A 123 3.62 13.43 2.69
N ASP A 124 3.95 12.35 1.98
CA ASP A 124 4.76 12.43 0.77
C ASP A 124 4.02 13.14 -0.36
N PHE A 125 2.74 12.86 -0.54
CA PHE A 125 1.87 13.56 -1.51
C PHE A 125 1.86 15.08 -1.28
N LEU A 126 1.73 15.54 -0.04
CA LEU A 126 1.77 16.95 0.31
C LEU A 126 3.17 17.56 0.15
N LEU A 127 4.20 16.81 0.54
CA LEU A 127 5.60 17.21 0.37
C LEU A 127 5.95 17.39 -1.10
N LEU A 128 5.51 16.46 -1.96
CA LEU A 128 5.76 16.51 -3.39
C LEU A 128 5.10 17.71 -4.08
N GLN A 129 3.92 18.11 -3.63
CA GLN A 129 3.29 19.34 -4.12
C GLN A 129 4.16 20.57 -3.81
N LYS A 130 4.72 20.63 -2.60
CA LYS A 130 5.63 21.71 -2.22
C LYS A 130 6.93 21.67 -3.05
N ILE A 131 7.52 20.50 -3.28
CA ILE A 131 8.70 20.35 -4.14
C ILE A 131 8.38 20.81 -5.57
N ASN A 132 7.23 20.42 -6.10
CA ASN A 132 6.78 20.87 -7.42
C ASN A 132 6.70 22.40 -7.51
N GLU A 133 6.11 23.08 -6.53
CA GLU A 133 6.02 24.54 -6.48
C GLU A 133 7.40 25.21 -6.46
N GLU A 134 8.35 24.65 -5.71
CA GLU A 134 9.69 25.22 -5.54
C GLU A 134 10.65 24.87 -6.68
N CYS A 135 10.48 23.70 -7.32
CA CYS A 135 11.41 23.14 -8.32
C CYS A 135 10.87 23.15 -9.76
N GLY A 136 9.78 23.85 -10.03
CA GLY A 136 9.26 24.00 -11.41
C GLY A 136 8.48 22.81 -11.93
N ASN A 137 7.79 22.09 -11.06
CA ASN A 137 6.90 20.96 -11.37
C ASN A 137 7.60 19.77 -12.05
N PRO A 138 8.67 19.20 -11.48
CA PRO A 138 9.34 18.06 -12.09
C PRO A 138 8.48 16.78 -12.11
N PHE A 139 7.48 16.67 -11.22
CA PHE A 139 6.65 15.49 -11.07
C PHE A 139 5.18 15.75 -11.39
N PHE A 140 4.54 14.77 -12.01
CA PHE A 140 3.08 14.73 -12.16
C PHE A 140 2.47 13.95 -11.00
N THR A 141 1.77 14.64 -10.10
CA THR A 141 1.22 14.03 -8.88
C THR A 141 -0.19 13.51 -9.10
N VAL A 142 -0.44 12.29 -8.61
CA VAL A 142 -1.75 11.64 -8.63
C VAL A 142 -2.10 11.17 -7.23
N GLY A 143 -3.16 11.73 -6.64
CA GLY A 143 -3.80 11.19 -5.44
C GLY A 143 -5.02 10.36 -5.83
N TYR A 144 -5.05 9.09 -5.52
CA TYR A 144 -6.12 8.16 -5.85
C TYR A 144 -6.92 7.78 -4.59
N PHE A 145 -8.18 8.17 -4.54
CA PHE A 145 -9.11 7.84 -3.47
C PHE A 145 -9.98 6.66 -3.90
N TYR A 146 -9.92 5.56 -3.16
CA TYR A 146 -10.62 4.32 -3.45
C TYR A 146 -11.32 3.76 -2.21
N SER A 147 -12.18 2.76 -2.40
CA SER A 147 -12.77 1.95 -1.34
C SER A 147 -12.72 0.49 -1.75
N ASN A 148 -12.38 -0.38 -0.82
CA ASN A 148 -12.45 -1.83 -1.01
C ASN A 148 -13.88 -2.38 -0.83
N GLU A 149 -14.73 -1.67 -0.08
CA GLU A 149 -16.07 -2.14 0.28
C GLU A 149 -17.15 -1.69 -0.71
N ASN A 150 -17.08 -0.43 -1.17
CA ASN A 150 -18.18 0.23 -1.88
C ASN A 150 -17.77 0.81 -3.26
N CYS A 151 -16.82 0.18 -3.95
CA CYS A 151 -16.35 0.68 -5.24
C CYS A 151 -16.06 -0.44 -6.24
N SER A 152 -17.01 -0.73 -7.13
CA SER A 152 -16.86 -1.79 -8.14
C SER A 152 -15.83 -1.49 -9.23
N SER A 153 -15.53 -0.21 -9.49
CA SER A 153 -14.58 0.25 -10.52
C SER A 153 -13.22 0.66 -9.97
N CYS A 154 -13.01 0.58 -8.65
CA CYS A 154 -11.73 0.99 -8.06
C CYS A 154 -10.57 0.08 -8.46
N GLY A 155 -10.78 -1.23 -8.58
CA GLY A 155 -9.74 -2.14 -9.07
C GLY A 155 -9.30 -1.79 -10.49
N GLU A 156 -10.26 -1.58 -11.40
CA GLU A 156 -9.98 -1.17 -12.78
C GLU A 156 -9.26 0.19 -12.83
N GLN A 157 -9.64 1.13 -11.96
CA GLN A 157 -8.95 2.42 -11.85
C GLN A 157 -7.49 2.25 -11.43
N GLY A 158 -7.20 1.37 -10.49
CA GLY A 158 -5.83 1.04 -10.07
C GLY A 158 -4.99 0.47 -11.21
N ASP A 159 -5.58 -0.38 -12.06
CA ASP A 159 -4.92 -0.92 -13.25
C ASP A 159 -4.60 0.19 -14.28
N TYR A 160 -5.52 1.12 -14.52
CA TYR A 160 -5.26 2.27 -15.40
C TYR A 160 -4.17 3.20 -14.85
N LEU A 161 -4.15 3.46 -13.55
CA LEU A 161 -3.08 4.25 -12.92
C LEU A 161 -1.72 3.55 -13.01
N THR A 162 -1.68 2.24 -12.81
CA THR A 162 -0.47 1.44 -12.98
C THR A 162 0.04 1.48 -14.42
N ALA A 163 -0.86 1.39 -15.40
CA ALA A 163 -0.52 1.50 -16.82
C ALA A 163 -0.03 2.91 -17.18
N PHE A 164 -0.68 3.95 -16.67
CA PHE A 164 -0.31 5.34 -16.87
C PHE A 164 1.09 5.65 -16.30
N ARG A 165 1.35 5.23 -15.04
CA ARG A 165 2.66 5.37 -14.40
C ARG A 165 3.78 4.69 -15.19
N ARG A 166 3.53 3.52 -15.77
CA ARG A 166 4.52 2.81 -16.61
C ARG A 166 4.88 3.54 -17.90
N GLN A 167 4.02 4.43 -18.38
CA GLN A 167 4.27 5.23 -19.59
C GLN A 167 5.07 6.49 -19.30
N HIS A 168 5.06 6.97 -18.04
CA HIS A 168 5.63 8.25 -17.64
C HIS A 168 6.43 8.09 -16.33
N SER A 169 7.75 8.22 -16.43
CA SER A 169 8.66 8.00 -15.28
C SER A 169 8.54 9.02 -14.16
N ASN A 170 8.00 10.20 -14.44
CA ASN A 170 7.81 11.28 -13.48
C ASN A 170 6.38 11.33 -12.90
N VAL A 171 5.53 10.31 -13.14
CA VAL A 171 4.21 10.19 -12.53
C VAL A 171 4.34 9.48 -11.18
N MET A 172 3.92 10.19 -10.13
CA MET A 172 3.89 9.71 -8.75
C MET A 172 2.44 9.46 -8.33
N VAL A 173 2.11 8.22 -7.94
CA VAL A 173 0.75 7.81 -7.60
C VAL A 173 0.69 7.41 -6.13
N TYR A 174 -0.19 8.08 -5.39
CA TYR A 174 -0.49 7.86 -3.97
C TYR A 174 -1.94 7.38 -3.82
N SER A 175 -2.18 6.37 -2.98
CA SER A 175 -3.47 5.69 -2.88
C SER A 175 -4.07 5.80 -1.49
N PHE A 176 -5.27 6.34 -1.37
CA PHE A 176 -5.95 6.62 -0.11
C PHE A 176 -7.22 5.80 0.02
N ASP A 177 -7.22 4.82 0.94
CA ASP A 177 -8.37 3.96 1.23
C ASP A 177 -9.41 4.73 2.06
N MET A 178 -10.53 5.09 1.45
CA MET A 178 -11.62 5.83 2.10
C MET A 178 -12.34 5.04 3.19
N ASP A 179 -12.18 3.72 3.23
CA ASP A 179 -12.72 2.88 4.30
C ASP A 179 -11.99 3.13 5.63
N LEU A 180 -10.76 3.68 5.57
CA LEU A 180 -9.95 4.08 6.72
C LEU A 180 -10.14 5.55 7.14
N LYS A 181 -11.02 6.31 6.48
CA LYS A 181 -11.21 7.76 6.73
C LYS A 181 -11.49 8.10 8.19
N ASN A 182 -12.23 7.25 8.90
CA ASN A 182 -12.56 7.46 10.31
C ASN A 182 -11.44 7.04 11.27
N GLN A 183 -10.39 6.41 10.77
CA GLN A 183 -9.26 5.87 11.54
C GLN A 183 -7.94 6.60 11.24
N SER A 184 -7.85 7.30 10.09
CA SER A 184 -6.68 8.08 9.68
C SER A 184 -7.05 9.56 9.54
N PHE A 185 -6.38 10.39 10.32
CA PHE A 185 -6.50 11.84 10.24
C PHE A 185 -6.08 12.35 8.85
N GLU A 186 -5.04 11.80 8.26
CA GLU A 186 -4.47 12.21 6.99
C GLU A 186 -5.44 11.97 5.83
N ILE A 187 -6.09 10.79 5.80
CA ILE A 187 -7.11 10.48 4.79
C ILE A 187 -8.33 11.41 4.97
N ALA A 188 -8.77 11.64 6.21
CA ALA A 188 -9.85 12.56 6.50
C ALA A 188 -9.53 13.98 6.05
N LEU A 189 -8.30 14.45 6.33
CA LEU A 189 -7.81 15.76 5.92
C LEU A 189 -7.79 15.91 4.41
N LEU A 190 -7.11 14.99 3.69
CA LEU A 190 -7.00 15.06 2.23
C LEU A 190 -8.36 14.95 1.56
N SER A 191 -9.23 14.04 2.02
CA SER A 191 -10.59 13.94 1.45
C SER A 191 -11.39 15.23 1.63
N SER A 192 -11.18 15.95 2.72
CA SER A 192 -11.83 17.23 2.99
C SER A 192 -11.23 18.37 2.16
N LEU A 193 -9.91 18.44 2.05
CA LEU A 193 -9.21 19.46 1.24
C LEU A 193 -9.64 19.42 -0.23
N TYR A 194 -9.82 18.21 -0.79
CA TYR A 194 -10.20 18.02 -2.19
C TYR A 194 -11.70 17.77 -2.40
N ASN A 195 -12.53 17.88 -1.35
CA ASN A 195 -13.97 17.62 -1.40
C ASN A 195 -14.32 16.26 -2.01
N VAL A 196 -13.57 15.21 -1.64
CA VAL A 196 -13.80 13.85 -2.12
C VAL A 196 -15.05 13.27 -1.48
N SER A 197 -16.10 13.07 -2.27
CA SER A 197 -17.42 12.58 -1.85
C SER A 197 -17.76 11.19 -2.37
N SER A 198 -17.01 10.67 -3.34
CA SER A 198 -17.23 9.36 -3.95
C SER A 198 -15.92 8.72 -4.41
N THR A 199 -15.97 7.40 -4.64
CA THR A 199 -14.84 6.61 -5.15
C THR A 199 -15.22 5.90 -6.46
N PRO A 200 -14.31 5.75 -7.42
CA PRO A 200 -12.97 6.30 -7.44
C PRO A 200 -12.98 7.82 -7.67
N THR A 201 -12.06 8.54 -7.03
CA THR A 201 -11.75 9.93 -7.33
C THR A 201 -10.24 10.07 -7.45
N ILE A 202 -9.77 10.82 -8.44
CA ILE A 202 -8.37 11.09 -8.72
C ILE A 202 -8.10 12.59 -8.58
N ILE A 203 -7.01 12.93 -7.94
CA ILE A 203 -6.45 14.29 -7.92
C ILE A 203 -5.22 14.28 -8.83
N ALA A 204 -5.35 14.82 -10.04
CA ALA A 204 -4.27 14.87 -11.02
C ALA A 204 -3.70 16.29 -11.09
N ASN A 205 -2.49 16.51 -10.58
CA ASN A 205 -1.88 17.84 -10.45
C ASN A 205 -2.87 18.89 -9.90
N GLY A 206 -3.54 18.57 -8.81
CA GLY A 206 -4.52 19.42 -8.13
C GLY A 206 -5.92 19.46 -8.77
N LYS A 207 -6.15 18.86 -9.94
CA LYS A 207 -7.49 18.75 -10.55
C LYS A 207 -8.23 17.52 -10.03
N VAL A 208 -9.45 17.72 -9.57
CA VAL A 208 -10.32 16.64 -9.06
C VAL A 208 -11.08 16.00 -10.22
N LEU A 209 -10.91 14.69 -10.39
CA LEU A 209 -11.54 13.86 -11.42
C LEU A 209 -12.36 12.76 -10.73
N THR A 210 -13.67 12.85 -10.78
CA THR A 210 -14.57 11.89 -10.15
C THR A 210 -14.98 10.80 -11.13
N GLY A 211 -15.08 9.55 -10.65
CA GLY A 211 -15.40 8.38 -11.45
C GLY A 211 -14.20 7.82 -12.20
N LEU A 212 -14.44 6.74 -12.95
CA LEU A 212 -13.40 5.99 -13.66
C LEU A 212 -12.74 6.85 -14.75
N GLN A 213 -11.42 6.92 -14.72
CA GLN A 213 -10.59 7.63 -15.70
C GLN A 213 -9.67 6.63 -16.40
N ASN A 214 -9.84 6.42 -17.68
CA ASN A 214 -8.96 5.56 -18.46
C ASN A 214 -7.61 6.23 -18.78
N VAL A 215 -6.64 5.47 -19.32
CA VAL A 215 -5.29 5.97 -19.60
C VAL A 215 -5.28 7.13 -20.59
N GLN A 216 -6.20 7.16 -21.58
CA GLN A 216 -6.28 8.27 -22.56
C GLN A 216 -6.74 9.56 -21.89
N GLN A 217 -7.72 9.47 -20.98
CA GLN A 217 -8.18 10.61 -20.19
C GLN A 217 -7.06 11.12 -19.28
N LEU A 218 -6.34 10.22 -18.57
CA LEU A 218 -5.20 10.60 -17.74
C LEU A 218 -4.10 11.29 -18.55
N ASN A 219 -3.77 10.78 -19.73
CA ASN A 219 -2.81 11.41 -20.64
C ASN A 219 -3.22 12.83 -21.06
N SER A 220 -4.52 13.15 -21.13
CA SER A 220 -4.97 14.51 -21.47
C SER A 220 -4.71 15.54 -20.37
N TYR A 221 -4.41 15.10 -19.15
CA TYR A 221 -4.04 15.96 -18.01
C TYR A 221 -2.53 16.02 -17.76
N TYR A 222 -1.76 15.18 -18.46
CA TYR A 222 -0.31 15.06 -18.27
C TYR A 222 0.51 16.15 -19.00
N SER A 223 -0.08 17.09 -19.62
CA SER A 223 0.59 18.18 -20.39
C SER A 223 1.19 19.28 -19.50
#